data_7b0f09648be47c0a6bab0e5fd71a08c9
#
_entry.id   7b0f09648be47c0a6bab0e5fd71a08c9
#
_cell.length_a   1.000
_cell.length_b   1.000
_cell.length_c   1.000
_cell.angle_alpha   90.00
_cell.angle_beta   90.00
_cell.angle_gamma   90.00
#
_symmetry.space_group_name_H-M   'P 1'
#
loop_
_entity.id
_entity.type
_entity.pdbx_description
1 polymer ?
#
loop_
_entity_poly.entity_id
_entity_poly.type
_entity_poly.pdbx_seq_one_letter_code
_entity_poly.pdbx_strand_id
1 'polypeptide(L)'
;MIPKEHNCYKEFSEQLTKVKPSVAHGCLYIGLNGSPKDLQLPKKNLWIYPEDLDHDSCVDRFLKDHDQPFPVVYVSFPSAKDPSWSERYPNKSTIDIITLLPYESFKQWDSTSWMKRGETYESYKEKFSQRLLNHLFEHLPHLKDKVDCYELSTPLTTKHFVNYEQGELYGLEHTPERYKQKFLNPRTPIKGLYLTGQDIVTAGVGGALFSGFITTTAITGKNLWKKIYA
;
A
#
# COMPACT_ATOMS: atom_id res chain seq x y z
N MET A 1 3.89 -18.92 11.86
CA MET A 1 5.27 -19.15 11.33
C MET A 1 5.58 -20.64 11.38
N ILE A 2 6.27 -21.15 10.36
CA ILE A 2 6.68 -22.56 10.34
C ILE A 2 7.86 -22.73 11.31
N PRO A 3 7.80 -23.68 12.28
CA PRO A 3 8.94 -23.94 13.15
C PRO A 3 10.17 -24.37 12.34
N LYS A 4 11.36 -23.90 12.75
CA LYS A 4 12.63 -24.21 12.04
C LYS A 4 12.95 -25.71 12.02
N GLU A 5 12.45 -26.45 12.97
CA GLU A 5 12.61 -27.89 13.13
C GLU A 5 11.71 -28.71 12.20
N HIS A 6 10.74 -28.07 11.54
CA HIS A 6 9.83 -28.77 10.64
C HIS A 6 10.56 -29.20 9.36
N ASN A 7 10.38 -30.47 8.93
CA ASN A 7 11.11 -31.09 7.82
C ASN A 7 11.08 -30.30 6.51
N CYS A 8 9.99 -29.56 6.24
CA CYS A 8 9.86 -28.75 5.02
C CYS A 8 10.25 -27.26 5.22
N TYR A 9 10.74 -26.87 6.41
CA TYR A 9 11.11 -25.46 6.66
C TYR A 9 12.20 -24.97 5.71
N LYS A 10 13.26 -25.76 5.53
CA LYS A 10 14.39 -25.40 4.70
C LYS A 10 13.98 -25.22 3.24
N GLU A 11 13.26 -26.18 2.68
CA GLU A 11 12.77 -26.15 1.30
C GLU A 11 11.83 -24.96 1.08
N PHE A 12 10.88 -24.71 1.99
CA PHE A 12 9.94 -23.62 1.88
C PHE A 12 10.63 -22.27 2.01
N SER A 13 11.61 -22.13 2.91
CA SER A 13 12.42 -20.91 3.05
C SER A 13 13.26 -20.63 1.82
N GLU A 14 13.87 -21.65 1.21
CA GLU A 14 14.62 -21.50 -0.04
C GLU A 14 13.71 -21.09 -1.21
N GLN A 15 12.47 -21.57 -1.26
CA GLN A 15 11.50 -21.16 -2.26
C GLN A 15 11.07 -19.69 -2.09
N LEU A 16 10.88 -19.24 -0.85
CA LEU A 16 10.53 -17.84 -0.56
C LEU A 16 11.60 -16.84 -1.03
N THR A 17 12.87 -17.23 -1.07
CA THR A 17 13.93 -16.34 -1.59
C THR A 17 13.85 -16.05 -3.10
N LYS A 18 13.04 -16.83 -3.84
CA LYS A 18 12.82 -16.64 -5.29
C LYS A 18 11.83 -15.52 -5.63
N VAL A 19 11.15 -15.01 -4.63
CA VAL A 19 10.20 -13.91 -4.77
C VAL A 19 10.60 -12.77 -3.85
N LYS A 20 10.29 -11.55 -4.25
CA LYS A 20 10.62 -10.36 -3.47
C LYS A 20 9.34 -9.70 -2.96
N PRO A 21 9.42 -8.93 -1.87
CA PRO A 21 8.35 -8.03 -1.50
C PRO A 21 8.16 -6.97 -2.60
N SER A 22 6.93 -6.50 -2.75
CA SER A 22 6.64 -5.38 -3.65
C SER A 22 7.20 -4.07 -3.09
N VAL A 23 7.06 -2.99 -3.85
CA VAL A 23 7.48 -1.66 -3.41
C VAL A 23 6.70 -1.20 -2.18
N ALA A 24 7.38 -0.49 -1.30
CA ALA A 24 6.75 0.20 -0.20
C ALA A 24 6.16 1.55 -0.65
N HIS A 25 5.30 2.13 0.17
CA HIS A 25 4.59 3.37 -0.14
C HIS A 25 4.52 4.31 1.05
N GLY A 26 4.25 5.57 0.76
CA GLY A 26 3.79 6.55 1.73
C GLY A 26 2.36 6.98 1.41
N CYS A 27 1.56 7.22 2.45
CA CYS A 27 0.23 7.78 2.33
C CYS A 27 0.10 9.01 3.22
N LEU A 28 -0.10 10.18 2.62
CA LEU A 28 -0.38 11.41 3.34
C LEU A 28 -1.90 11.54 3.51
N TYR A 29 -2.35 11.43 4.74
CA TYR A 29 -3.74 11.69 5.14
C TYR A 29 -3.90 13.16 5.47
N ILE A 30 -4.89 13.82 4.89
CA ILE A 30 -5.13 15.25 5.06
C ILE A 30 -6.55 15.47 5.54
N GLY A 31 -6.70 16.17 6.66
CA GLY A 31 -7.96 16.71 7.14
C GLY A 31 -8.13 18.15 6.71
N LEU A 32 -9.32 18.50 6.23
CA LEU A 32 -9.65 19.84 5.74
C LEU A 32 -10.82 20.46 6.52
N ASN A 33 -10.76 21.76 6.71
CA ASN A 33 -11.88 22.57 7.21
C ASN A 33 -12.77 23.01 6.04
N GLY A 34 -13.98 22.46 5.99
CA GLY A 34 -14.99 22.72 4.98
C GLY A 34 -15.64 21.44 4.46
N SER A 35 -16.88 21.54 4.00
CA SER A 35 -17.58 20.40 3.39
C SER A 35 -16.98 20.05 2.01
N PRO A 36 -17.09 18.79 1.55
CA PRO A 36 -16.62 18.41 0.22
C PRO A 36 -17.20 19.28 -0.91
N LYS A 37 -18.43 19.75 -0.74
CA LYS A 37 -19.14 20.60 -1.69
C LYS A 37 -18.56 22.02 -1.70
N ASP A 38 -18.38 22.63 -0.52
CA ASP A 38 -17.85 24.00 -0.39
C ASP A 38 -16.39 24.08 -0.87
N LEU A 39 -15.62 23.02 -0.62
CA LEU A 39 -14.25 22.89 -1.09
C LEU A 39 -14.13 22.41 -2.54
N GLN A 40 -15.24 22.19 -3.23
CA GLN A 40 -15.28 21.72 -4.61
C GLN A 40 -14.40 20.48 -4.86
N LEU A 41 -14.38 19.57 -3.89
CA LEU A 41 -13.56 18.35 -4.01
C LEU A 41 -14.10 17.45 -5.13
N PRO A 42 -13.22 16.97 -6.04
CA PRO A 42 -13.67 16.12 -7.13
C PRO A 42 -14.09 14.74 -6.63
N LYS A 43 -15.08 14.13 -7.30
CA LYS A 43 -15.48 12.73 -7.05
C LYS A 43 -14.64 11.71 -7.83
N LYS A 44 -13.60 12.15 -8.52
CA LYS A 44 -12.64 11.34 -9.28
C LYS A 44 -11.27 11.38 -8.61
N ASN A 45 -10.48 10.36 -8.81
CA ASN A 45 -9.07 10.36 -8.37
C ASN A 45 -8.20 11.09 -9.40
N LEU A 46 -7.07 11.64 -8.93
CA LEU A 46 -6.02 12.16 -9.79
C LEU A 46 -4.85 11.19 -9.79
N TRP A 47 -4.28 10.97 -10.95
CA TRP A 47 -3.02 10.28 -11.16
C TRP A 47 -2.07 11.27 -11.80
N ILE A 48 -1.07 11.69 -11.06
CA ILE A 48 -0.12 12.73 -11.46
C ILE A 48 1.21 12.06 -11.74
N TYR A 49 1.74 12.26 -12.93
CA TYR A 49 3.00 11.71 -13.41
C TYR A 49 3.94 12.83 -13.80
N PRO A 50 5.26 12.60 -13.78
CA PRO A 50 6.23 13.54 -14.37
C PRO A 50 5.95 13.81 -15.86
N GLU A 51 6.38 14.96 -16.35
CA GLU A 51 6.09 15.41 -17.72
C GLU A 51 6.66 14.50 -18.81
N ASP A 52 7.80 13.85 -18.56
CA ASP A 52 8.49 13.00 -19.54
C ASP A 52 7.79 11.66 -19.82
N LEU A 53 6.79 11.29 -19.03
CA LEU A 53 5.95 10.08 -19.19
C LEU A 53 6.72 8.74 -19.34
N ASP A 54 8.03 8.73 -19.15
CA ASP A 54 8.83 7.51 -19.08
C ASP A 54 8.77 6.96 -17.65
N HIS A 55 7.75 6.15 -17.38
CA HIS A 55 7.47 5.64 -16.04
C HIS A 55 8.62 4.83 -15.45
N ASP A 56 9.25 3.98 -16.24
CA ASP A 56 10.34 3.11 -15.75
C ASP A 56 11.55 3.96 -15.34
N SER A 57 11.97 4.91 -16.19
CA SER A 57 13.05 5.82 -15.87
C SER A 57 12.72 6.75 -14.69
N CYS A 58 11.46 7.17 -14.53
CA CYS A 58 11.03 7.97 -13.37
C CYS A 58 11.17 7.18 -12.07
N VAL A 59 10.73 5.92 -12.06
CA VAL A 59 10.88 5.03 -10.91
C VAL A 59 12.35 4.82 -10.59
N ASP A 60 13.17 4.50 -11.60
CA ASP A 60 14.59 4.25 -11.42
C ASP A 60 15.36 5.48 -10.87
N ARG A 61 15.05 6.67 -11.36
CA ARG A 61 15.63 7.94 -10.84
C ARG A 61 15.25 8.15 -9.37
N PHE A 62 13.97 8.00 -9.04
CA PHE A 62 13.49 8.19 -7.68
C PHE A 62 14.04 7.14 -6.70
N LEU A 63 14.20 5.89 -7.11
CA LEU A 63 14.81 4.85 -6.28
C LEU A 63 16.31 5.08 -6.02
N LYS A 64 17.03 5.76 -6.94
CA LYS A 64 18.44 6.13 -6.77
C LYS A 64 18.61 7.41 -5.94
N ASP A 65 17.68 8.35 -6.08
CA ASP A 65 17.72 9.65 -5.40
C ASP A 65 16.28 10.08 -5.06
N HIS A 66 15.93 10.00 -3.77
CA HIS A 66 14.59 10.30 -3.28
C HIS A 66 14.24 11.79 -3.31
N ASP A 67 15.16 12.67 -3.69
CA ASP A 67 14.90 14.08 -3.92
C ASP A 67 14.42 14.37 -5.36
N GLN A 68 14.54 13.39 -6.25
CA GLN A 68 13.91 13.46 -7.59
C GLN A 68 12.40 13.55 -7.51
N PRO A 69 11.72 14.03 -8.57
CA PRO A 69 10.26 14.04 -8.65
C PRO A 69 9.65 12.68 -8.35
N PHE A 70 8.51 12.66 -7.66
CA PHE A 70 7.78 11.42 -7.44
C PHE A 70 7.39 10.78 -8.77
N PRO A 71 7.60 9.47 -8.97
CA PRO A 71 7.26 8.81 -10.23
C PRO A 71 5.76 8.70 -10.45
N VAL A 72 4.98 8.74 -9.39
CA VAL A 72 3.52 8.82 -9.40
C VAL A 72 3.02 9.42 -8.10
N VAL A 73 2.03 10.31 -8.20
CA VAL A 73 1.26 10.81 -7.05
C VAL A 73 -0.22 10.51 -7.30
N TYR A 74 -0.78 9.63 -6.51
CA TYR A 74 -2.20 9.31 -6.54
C TYR A 74 -2.95 10.11 -5.49
N VAL A 75 -3.95 10.90 -5.89
CA VAL A 75 -4.77 11.70 -4.98
C VAL A 75 -6.20 11.19 -4.99
N SER A 76 -6.71 10.85 -3.82
CA SER A 76 -8.08 10.39 -3.60
C SER A 76 -8.84 11.35 -2.70
N PHE A 77 -10.14 11.44 -2.91
CA PHE A 77 -11.07 12.31 -2.18
C PHE A 77 -12.18 11.46 -1.52
N PRO A 78 -11.86 10.70 -0.44
CA PRO A 78 -12.83 9.75 0.15
C PRO A 78 -14.11 10.44 0.60
N SER A 79 -13.99 11.58 1.28
CA SER A 79 -15.14 12.35 1.78
C SER A 79 -16.09 12.85 0.70
N ALA A 80 -15.58 13.13 -0.52
CA ALA A 80 -16.41 13.57 -1.65
C ALA A 80 -17.19 12.42 -2.32
N LYS A 81 -16.76 11.18 -2.09
CA LYS A 81 -17.34 9.96 -2.68
C LYS A 81 -18.34 9.28 -1.76
N ASP A 82 -18.25 9.52 -0.46
CA ASP A 82 -19.14 8.94 0.54
C ASP A 82 -20.41 9.78 0.69
N PRO A 83 -21.59 9.26 0.29
CA PRO A 83 -22.84 10.01 0.38
C PRO A 83 -23.23 10.40 1.81
N SER A 84 -22.80 9.59 2.80
CA SER A 84 -23.12 9.80 4.22
C SER A 84 -22.12 10.68 4.96
N TRP A 85 -21.05 11.12 4.28
CA TRP A 85 -19.95 11.83 4.93
C TRP A 85 -20.41 13.10 5.65
N SER A 86 -21.16 13.95 4.97
CA SER A 86 -21.59 15.26 5.50
C SER A 86 -22.55 15.14 6.71
N GLU A 87 -23.26 14.02 6.85
CA GLU A 87 -24.10 13.74 8.01
C GLU A 87 -23.25 13.38 9.23
N ARG A 88 -22.18 12.62 9.04
CA ARG A 88 -21.30 12.14 10.10
C ARG A 88 -20.24 13.18 10.51
N TYR A 89 -19.72 13.93 9.53
CA TYR A 89 -18.64 14.89 9.70
C TYR A 89 -18.96 16.22 9.01
N PRO A 90 -19.92 17.01 9.54
CA PRO A 90 -20.29 18.29 8.95
C PRO A 90 -19.09 19.25 8.95
N ASN A 91 -18.93 19.98 7.85
CA ASN A 91 -17.85 20.95 7.62
C ASN A 91 -16.41 20.40 7.75
N LYS A 92 -16.23 19.10 7.51
CA LYS A 92 -14.92 18.45 7.43
C LYS A 92 -14.81 17.65 6.15
N SER A 93 -13.60 17.53 5.63
CA SER A 93 -13.27 16.70 4.46
C SER A 93 -11.94 16.01 4.62
N THR A 94 -11.70 14.98 3.81
CA THR A 94 -10.43 14.25 3.79
C THR A 94 -9.91 14.08 2.38
N ILE A 95 -8.58 14.06 2.27
CA ILE A 95 -7.83 13.70 1.07
C ILE A 95 -6.77 12.68 1.47
N ASP A 96 -6.56 11.68 0.63
CA ASP A 96 -5.44 10.73 0.75
C ASP A 96 -4.53 10.87 -0.46
N ILE A 97 -3.23 11.05 -0.21
CA ILE A 97 -2.20 11.12 -1.26
C ILE A 97 -1.25 9.94 -1.10
N ILE A 98 -1.15 9.09 -2.11
CA ILE A 98 -0.29 7.91 -2.11
C ILE A 98 0.81 8.06 -3.15
N THR A 99 2.04 7.72 -2.76
CA THR A 99 3.20 7.66 -3.66
C THR A 99 4.12 6.50 -3.31
N LEU A 100 5.02 6.16 -4.20
CA LEU A 100 6.12 5.25 -3.88
C LEU A 100 6.99 5.89 -2.80
N LEU A 101 7.34 5.11 -1.79
CA LEU A 101 8.24 5.54 -0.73
C LEU A 101 9.05 4.32 -0.29
N PRO A 102 10.31 4.18 -0.77
CA PRO A 102 11.09 2.97 -0.56
C PRO A 102 11.40 2.72 0.92
N TYR A 103 11.31 1.47 1.37
CA TYR A 103 11.67 1.07 2.71
C TYR A 103 13.12 1.44 3.05
N GLU A 104 14.04 1.32 2.10
CA GLU A 104 15.46 1.62 2.29
C GLU A 104 15.69 3.07 2.77
N SER A 105 14.85 4.02 2.38
CA SER A 105 14.92 5.41 2.85
C SER A 105 14.59 5.57 4.34
N PHE A 106 13.89 4.60 4.93
CA PHE A 106 13.47 4.62 6.34
C PHE A 106 14.16 3.56 7.20
N LYS A 107 14.95 2.69 6.59
CA LYS A 107 15.57 1.52 7.23
C LYS A 107 16.43 1.85 8.46
N GLN A 108 17.08 3.01 8.46
CA GLN A 108 17.90 3.45 9.60
C GLN A 108 17.11 3.59 10.90
N TRP A 109 15.79 3.80 10.83
CA TRP A 109 14.90 3.89 11.99
C TRP A 109 14.12 2.60 12.27
N ASP A 110 14.41 1.51 11.55
CA ASP A 110 13.64 0.26 11.67
C ASP A 110 13.67 -0.37 13.07
N SER A 111 14.79 -0.23 13.77
CA SER A 111 14.93 -0.72 15.16
C SER A 111 14.22 0.14 16.21
N THR A 112 13.66 1.28 15.82
CA THR A 112 12.98 2.19 16.74
C THR A 112 11.50 1.84 16.90
N SER A 113 10.93 2.18 18.05
CA SER A 113 9.52 1.96 18.33
C SER A 113 8.63 3.02 17.67
N TRP A 114 7.42 2.62 17.29
CA TRP A 114 6.39 3.53 16.79
C TRP A 114 6.16 4.69 17.76
N MET A 115 5.97 5.91 17.25
CA MET A 115 5.88 7.18 17.98
C MET A 115 7.11 7.54 18.84
N LYS A 116 8.22 6.85 18.72
CA LYS A 116 9.48 7.11 19.46
C LYS A 116 10.70 7.02 18.53
N ARG A 117 10.57 7.49 17.27
CA ARG A 117 11.62 7.38 16.26
C ARG A 117 12.62 8.54 16.25
N GLY A 118 12.32 9.62 16.99
CA GLY A 118 13.20 10.78 17.16
C GLY A 118 13.02 11.87 16.10
N GLU A 119 13.61 13.04 16.39
CA GLU A 119 13.43 14.25 15.58
C GLU A 119 13.92 14.13 14.13
N THR A 120 14.99 13.37 13.89
CA THR A 120 15.51 13.17 12.55
C THR A 120 14.51 12.39 11.66
N TYR A 121 13.79 11.43 12.23
CA TYR A 121 12.71 10.74 11.54
C TYR A 121 11.54 11.68 11.23
N GLU A 122 11.10 12.47 12.20
CA GLU A 122 9.98 13.39 12.01
C GLU A 122 10.33 14.48 10.98
N SER A 123 11.55 15.00 11.00
CA SER A 123 12.02 15.97 10.00
C SER A 123 12.08 15.37 8.59
N TYR A 124 12.53 14.12 8.47
CA TYR A 124 12.57 13.42 7.19
C TYR A 124 11.17 13.12 6.65
N LYS A 125 10.27 12.71 7.51
CA LYS A 125 8.85 12.49 7.22
C LYS A 125 8.17 13.80 6.77
N GLU A 126 8.44 14.90 7.48
CA GLU A 126 7.91 16.22 7.14
C GLU A 126 8.37 16.71 5.76
N LYS A 127 9.61 16.47 5.37
CA LYS A 127 10.12 16.78 4.02
C LYS A 127 9.24 16.14 2.93
N PHE A 128 8.85 14.87 3.07
CA PHE A 128 7.96 14.21 2.11
C PHE A 128 6.53 14.74 2.19
N SER A 129 6.04 15.03 3.40
CA SER A 129 4.70 15.60 3.59
C SER A 129 4.56 16.92 2.86
N GLN A 130 5.53 17.82 3.00
CA GLN A 130 5.52 19.13 2.34
C GLN A 130 5.60 19.01 0.81
N ARG A 131 6.40 18.07 0.29
CA ARG A 131 6.46 17.81 -1.15
C ARG A 131 5.11 17.34 -1.69
N LEU A 132 4.43 16.45 -1.00
CA LEU A 132 3.10 15.94 -1.41
C LEU A 132 2.01 17.02 -1.31
N LEU A 133 2.06 17.86 -0.27
CA LEU A 133 1.16 19.01 -0.14
C LEU A 133 1.37 20.01 -1.29
N ASN A 134 2.61 20.27 -1.67
CA ASN A 134 2.90 21.14 -2.81
C ASN A 134 2.28 20.59 -4.11
N HIS A 135 2.43 19.30 -4.40
CA HIS A 135 1.75 18.67 -5.53
C HIS A 135 0.23 18.83 -5.48
N LEU A 136 -0.39 18.70 -4.30
CA LEU A 136 -1.82 18.94 -4.13
C LEU A 136 -2.18 20.40 -4.48
N PHE A 137 -1.40 21.37 -3.98
CA PHE A 137 -1.69 22.78 -4.16
C PHE A 137 -1.40 23.31 -5.59
N GLU A 138 -0.50 22.67 -6.33
CA GLU A 138 -0.32 22.93 -7.76
C GLU A 138 -1.58 22.63 -8.57
N HIS A 139 -2.32 21.58 -8.18
CA HIS A 139 -3.54 21.14 -8.87
C HIS A 139 -4.83 21.74 -8.28
N LEU A 140 -4.82 22.01 -6.97
CA LEU A 140 -5.97 22.49 -6.20
C LEU A 140 -5.52 23.62 -5.23
N PRO A 141 -5.09 24.77 -5.78
CA PRO A 141 -4.49 25.85 -4.98
C PRO A 141 -5.42 26.46 -3.93
N HIS A 142 -6.73 26.40 -4.15
CA HIS A 142 -7.75 26.89 -3.22
C HIS A 142 -7.84 26.09 -1.90
N LEU A 143 -7.18 24.95 -1.81
CA LEU A 143 -7.17 24.11 -0.60
C LEU A 143 -6.05 24.47 0.39
N LYS A 144 -5.08 25.30 -0.01
CA LYS A 144 -3.89 25.59 0.80
C LYS A 144 -4.23 26.08 2.21
N ASP A 145 -5.17 27.01 2.34
CA ASP A 145 -5.60 27.58 3.61
C ASP A 145 -6.73 26.78 4.28
N LYS A 146 -7.06 25.60 3.78
CA LYS A 146 -8.13 24.74 4.29
C LYS A 146 -7.61 23.52 5.01
N VAL A 147 -6.31 23.27 4.97
CA VAL A 147 -5.68 22.16 5.70
C VAL A 147 -5.79 22.40 7.20
N ASP A 148 -6.40 21.46 7.89
CA ASP A 148 -6.56 21.45 9.35
C ASP A 148 -5.46 20.63 10.02
N CYS A 149 -5.20 19.46 9.46
CA CYS A 149 -4.13 18.55 9.91
C CYS A 149 -3.69 17.64 8.75
N TYR A 150 -2.51 17.08 8.89
CA TYR A 150 -2.03 16.01 8.01
C TYR A 150 -1.09 15.07 8.74
N GLU A 151 -1.00 13.85 8.25
CA GLU A 151 -0.12 12.81 8.80
C GLU A 151 0.37 11.90 7.68
N LEU A 152 1.70 11.71 7.57
CA LEU A 152 2.30 10.80 6.62
C LEU A 152 2.49 9.41 7.24
N SER A 153 1.80 8.40 6.70
CA SER A 153 2.15 7.00 6.90
C SER A 153 3.37 6.65 6.06
N THR A 154 4.37 6.04 6.68
CA THR A 154 5.63 5.62 6.03
C THR A 154 5.68 4.09 5.91
N PRO A 155 6.66 3.52 5.20
CA PRO A 155 6.88 2.07 5.22
C PRO A 155 6.98 1.46 6.63
N LEU A 156 7.57 2.20 7.59
CA LEU A 156 7.64 1.74 8.98
C LEU A 156 6.29 1.79 9.72
N THR A 157 5.36 2.63 9.28
CA THR A 157 3.98 2.62 9.77
C THR A 157 3.26 1.36 9.29
N THR A 158 3.38 1.05 8.00
CA THR A 158 2.82 -0.18 7.41
C THR A 158 3.43 -1.42 8.06
N LYS A 159 4.75 -1.46 8.26
CA LYS A 159 5.42 -2.52 8.99
C LYS A 159 4.83 -2.72 10.40
N HIS A 160 4.61 -1.64 11.14
CA HIS A 160 4.08 -1.70 12.49
C HIS A 160 2.65 -2.22 12.58
N PHE A 161 1.75 -1.71 11.72
CA PHE A 161 0.31 -2.02 11.82
C PHE A 161 -0.12 -3.23 11.00
N VAL A 162 0.55 -3.51 9.88
CA VAL A 162 0.17 -4.60 8.95
C VAL A 162 1.12 -5.78 9.06
N ASN A 163 2.28 -5.60 9.75
CA ASN A 163 3.31 -6.62 9.92
C ASN A 163 3.96 -7.09 8.61
N TYR A 164 3.97 -6.24 7.60
CA TYR A 164 4.78 -6.44 6.40
C TYR A 164 6.24 -6.13 6.69
N GLU A 165 7.15 -6.97 6.22
CA GLU A 165 8.57 -6.91 6.62
C GLU A 165 9.26 -5.62 6.16
N GLN A 166 8.91 -5.12 4.99
CA GLN A 166 9.46 -3.90 4.39
C GLN A 166 8.40 -2.81 4.15
N GLY A 167 7.22 -2.96 4.77
CA GLY A 167 6.11 -2.01 4.57
C GLY A 167 5.56 -1.99 3.15
N GLU A 168 5.67 -3.11 2.45
CA GLU A 168 5.25 -3.30 1.07
C GLU A 168 3.75 -3.06 0.85
N LEU A 169 3.39 -2.51 -0.31
CA LEU A 169 2.02 -2.10 -0.62
C LEU A 169 1.08 -3.29 -0.86
N TYR A 170 1.57 -4.32 -1.58
CA TYR A 170 0.75 -5.44 -2.06
C TYR A 170 1.38 -6.82 -1.80
N GLY A 171 2.15 -6.97 -0.72
CA GLY A 171 2.83 -8.22 -0.42
C GLY A 171 3.96 -8.52 -1.41
N LEU A 172 3.90 -9.65 -2.10
CA LEU A 172 4.93 -10.03 -3.08
C LEU A 172 4.84 -9.23 -4.38
N GLU A 173 6.00 -8.93 -4.99
CA GLU A 173 6.07 -8.23 -6.27
C GLU A 173 5.32 -8.97 -7.40
N HIS A 174 4.73 -8.22 -8.34
CA HIS A 174 3.94 -8.77 -9.44
C HIS A 174 4.77 -8.94 -10.71
N THR A 175 5.68 -9.91 -10.69
CA THR A 175 6.55 -10.24 -11.82
C THR A 175 6.16 -11.57 -12.48
N PRO A 176 6.52 -11.81 -13.76
CA PRO A 176 6.35 -13.12 -14.40
C PRO A 176 7.00 -14.26 -13.61
N GLU A 177 8.13 -13.99 -12.94
CA GLU A 177 8.86 -14.95 -12.12
C GLU A 177 8.04 -15.41 -10.93
N ARG A 178 7.32 -14.49 -10.26
CA ARG A 178 6.40 -14.84 -9.17
C ARG A 178 5.31 -15.80 -9.66
N TYR A 179 4.67 -15.51 -10.78
CA TYR A 179 3.59 -16.34 -11.32
C TYR A 179 4.05 -17.73 -11.79
N LYS A 180 5.34 -17.93 -12.02
CA LYS A 180 5.93 -19.24 -12.29
C LYS A 180 6.13 -20.10 -11.03
N GLN A 181 6.00 -19.53 -9.83
CA GLN A 181 6.27 -20.22 -8.58
C GLN A 181 5.12 -21.15 -8.19
N LYS A 182 5.38 -22.47 -8.26
CA LYS A 182 4.38 -23.49 -7.93
C LYS A 182 4.05 -23.59 -6.45
N PHE A 183 4.93 -23.10 -5.56
CA PHE A 183 4.71 -23.11 -4.13
C PHE A 183 3.72 -22.03 -3.66
N LEU A 184 3.50 -20.97 -4.44
CA LEU A 184 2.46 -19.96 -4.21
C LEU A 184 1.08 -20.54 -4.61
N ASN A 185 0.59 -21.42 -3.77
CA ASN A 185 -0.58 -22.25 -4.02
C ASN A 185 -1.32 -22.45 -2.69
N PRO A 186 -2.64 -22.58 -2.66
CA PRO A 186 -3.37 -22.82 -1.43
C PRO A 186 -2.83 -23.97 -0.58
N ARG A 187 -2.41 -25.07 -1.18
CA ARG A 187 -1.87 -26.22 -0.45
C ARG A 187 -0.38 -26.08 -0.21
N THR A 188 0.01 -26.16 1.05
CA THR A 188 1.42 -26.23 1.45
C THR A 188 1.87 -27.67 1.65
N PRO A 189 3.18 -27.93 1.70
CA PRO A 189 3.72 -29.24 2.12
C PRO A 189 3.35 -29.63 3.55
N ILE A 190 2.89 -28.69 4.38
CA ILE A 190 2.55 -28.90 5.78
C ILE A 190 1.08 -29.26 5.90
N LYS A 191 0.79 -30.44 6.41
CA LYS A 191 -0.59 -30.90 6.62
C LYS A 191 -1.37 -29.94 7.52
N GLY A 192 -2.51 -29.45 6.98
CA GLY A 192 -3.39 -28.53 7.71
C GLY A 192 -3.01 -27.06 7.60
N LEU A 193 -1.87 -26.71 6.98
CA LEU A 193 -1.49 -25.33 6.67
C LEU A 193 -1.84 -24.99 5.23
N TYR A 194 -2.57 -23.88 5.05
CA TYR A 194 -2.97 -23.38 3.75
C TYR A 194 -2.56 -21.93 3.59
N LEU A 195 -2.23 -21.55 2.35
CA LEU A 195 -2.01 -20.15 1.98
C LEU A 195 -3.30 -19.57 1.40
N THR A 196 -3.55 -18.30 1.68
CA THR A 196 -4.64 -17.50 1.13
C THR A 196 -4.20 -16.05 1.01
N GLY A 197 -5.01 -15.22 0.37
CA GLY A 197 -4.72 -13.81 0.19
C GLY A 197 -4.16 -13.50 -1.21
N GLN A 198 -3.86 -12.23 -1.42
CA GLN A 198 -3.42 -11.72 -2.73
C GLN A 198 -2.12 -12.36 -3.23
N ASP A 199 -1.25 -12.84 -2.35
CA ASP A 199 0.06 -13.38 -2.74
C ASP A 199 0.00 -14.68 -3.52
N ILE A 200 -1.09 -15.45 -3.41
CA ILE A 200 -1.29 -16.69 -4.19
C ILE A 200 -2.10 -16.49 -5.47
N VAL A 201 -2.63 -15.28 -5.70
CA VAL A 201 -3.43 -14.96 -6.91
C VAL A 201 -2.91 -13.69 -7.56
N THR A 202 -3.41 -12.52 -7.17
CA THR A 202 -3.03 -11.21 -7.70
C THR A 202 -3.34 -10.13 -6.67
N ALA A 203 -2.70 -8.97 -6.82
CA ALA A 203 -2.89 -7.85 -5.91
C ALA A 203 -4.33 -7.34 -5.87
N GLY A 204 -4.67 -6.79 -4.71
CA GLY A 204 -5.90 -6.06 -4.48
C GLY A 204 -7.06 -6.89 -3.97
N VAL A 205 -8.19 -6.23 -3.74
CA VAL A 205 -9.37 -6.81 -3.09
C VAL A 205 -9.94 -7.99 -3.88
N GLY A 206 -10.02 -7.88 -5.21
CA GLY A 206 -10.51 -8.94 -6.08
C GLY A 206 -9.66 -10.21 -6.00
N GLY A 207 -8.33 -10.07 -6.03
CA GLY A 207 -7.39 -11.18 -5.88
C GLY A 207 -7.47 -11.83 -4.51
N ALA A 208 -7.53 -11.04 -3.45
CA ALA A 208 -7.68 -11.54 -2.08
C ALA A 208 -9.00 -12.31 -1.88
N LEU A 209 -10.11 -11.80 -2.42
CA LEU A 209 -11.41 -12.47 -2.37
C LEU A 209 -11.38 -13.80 -3.14
N PHE A 210 -10.85 -13.78 -4.36
CA PHE A 210 -10.75 -14.99 -5.19
C PHE A 210 -9.82 -16.03 -4.57
N SER A 211 -8.76 -15.62 -3.89
CA SER A 211 -7.88 -16.54 -3.16
C SER A 211 -8.62 -17.29 -2.05
N GLY A 212 -9.51 -16.61 -1.32
CA GLY A 212 -10.38 -17.25 -0.33
C GLY A 212 -11.24 -18.36 -0.94
N PHE A 213 -11.79 -18.12 -2.12
CA PHE A 213 -12.56 -19.10 -2.86
C PHE A 213 -11.74 -20.35 -3.24
N ILE A 214 -10.55 -20.16 -3.86
CA ILE A 214 -9.71 -21.30 -4.25
C ILE A 214 -9.13 -22.03 -3.03
N THR A 215 -8.81 -21.32 -1.94
CA THR A 215 -8.31 -21.93 -0.72
C THR A 215 -9.40 -22.77 -0.04
N THR A 216 -10.63 -22.27 0.04
CA THR A 216 -11.76 -23.05 0.56
C THR A 216 -12.04 -24.29 -0.30
N THR A 217 -11.93 -24.16 -1.62
CA THR A 217 -12.01 -25.31 -2.54
C THR A 217 -10.91 -26.33 -2.25
N ALA A 218 -9.68 -25.87 -1.99
CA ALA A 218 -8.56 -26.76 -1.65
C ALA A 218 -8.77 -27.48 -0.30
N ILE A 219 -9.32 -26.80 0.72
CA ILE A 219 -9.60 -27.37 2.03
C ILE A 219 -10.71 -28.42 1.95
N THR A 220 -11.82 -28.09 1.31
CA THR A 220 -13.03 -28.92 1.30
C THR A 220 -13.01 -30.03 0.25
N GLY A 221 -12.15 -29.95 -0.77
CA GLY A 221 -12.13 -30.84 -1.93
C GLY A 221 -13.36 -30.72 -2.84
N LYS A 222 -14.20 -29.69 -2.65
CA LYS A 222 -15.45 -29.51 -3.39
C LYS A 222 -15.31 -28.35 -4.38
N ASN A 223 -15.85 -28.53 -5.60
CA ASN A 223 -15.95 -27.43 -6.56
C ASN A 223 -17.04 -26.43 -6.10
N LEU A 224 -16.62 -25.37 -5.41
CA LEU A 224 -17.53 -24.35 -4.88
C LEU A 224 -18.07 -23.43 -5.96
N TRP A 225 -17.44 -23.37 -7.14
CA TRP A 225 -17.90 -22.54 -8.25
C TRP A 225 -19.35 -22.87 -8.64
N LYS A 226 -19.67 -24.17 -8.74
CA LYS A 226 -21.03 -24.62 -9.04
C LYS A 226 -22.07 -24.23 -7.98
N LYS A 227 -21.64 -23.96 -6.75
CA LYS A 227 -22.57 -23.58 -5.66
C LYS A 227 -22.83 -22.07 -5.58
N ILE A 228 -21.94 -21.25 -6.12
CA ILE A 228 -22.06 -19.80 -6.09
C ILE A 228 -22.85 -19.29 -7.30
N TYR A 229 -22.75 -19.99 -8.42
CA TYR A 229 -23.36 -19.59 -9.70
C TYR A 229 -24.51 -20.52 -10.16
N ALA A 230 -24.95 -21.43 -9.32
CA ALA A 230 -26.17 -22.21 -9.51
C ALA A 230 -27.35 -21.54 -8.81
#